data_55b1ecd040a15e896bab36456b46c63c
#
_entry.id   55b1ecd040a15e896bab36456b46c63c
#
_cell.length_a   1.000
_cell.length_b   1.000
_cell.length_c   1.000
_cell.angle_alpha   90.00
_cell.angle_beta   90.00
_cell.angle_gamma   90.00
#
_symmetry.space_group_name_H-M   'P 1'
#
loop_
_entity.id
_entity.type
_entity.pdbx_description
1 polymer ?
#
loop_
_entity_poly.entity_id
_entity_poly.type
_entity_poly.pdbx_seq_one_letter_code
_entity_poly.pdbx_strand_id
1 'polypeptide(L)'
;MRFHNVTQMLMAIFVLLAGMPVAVNAAAVPAALQKAKQDAEAKGFIFETSHDEIVAKARKEGKLRVVTSLEMESLKPVSDAFRKKYPFIDVRAEEIAGTDTYQRMLLEMKAGTASGWDVNYLTTDYYDDYFPYQKKFDVLGMAQQGVLQMALGMIDPVNRNIVSYSTNTQVVAYNKKLIAENKVPAVWDDFLKPEFKGRKFLVDIRPQEVANLVPAWGLEKTLHFAKAIAAQDPIWIRGHSRNLAAIVAGEYAMLLGANLNSTKRAMAKDRSGSLAFKVAEPVPIRIADHEAVLGKASSPYAGLLWLEFLASAETQNIINRDDKGSVFFPGTTPHQLTQGRKVTLVGWEHAPQLEELQKKVFEAYGFPKAQAAGAK
;
A
#
# COMPACT_ATOMS: atom_id res chain seq x y z
N MET A 1 -30.37 -87.52 -24.07
CA MET A 1 -29.50 -88.67 -23.75
C MET A 1 -28.14 -88.13 -23.29
N ARG A 2 -27.69 -88.60 -22.12
CA ARG A 2 -26.40 -88.49 -21.45
C ARG A 2 -25.85 -87.11 -21.15
N PHE A 3 -25.95 -86.74 -19.88
CA PHE A 3 -25.15 -85.76 -19.14
C PHE A 3 -23.72 -86.21 -18.94
N HIS A 4 -22.76 -85.29 -19.01
CA HIS A 4 -21.46 -85.48 -18.39
C HIS A 4 -21.11 -84.22 -17.63
N ASN A 5 -21.01 -84.36 -16.30
CA ASN A 5 -20.44 -83.42 -15.35
C ASN A 5 -18.96 -83.27 -15.56
N VAL A 6 -18.46 -82.08 -15.54
CA VAL A 6 -17.03 -81.80 -15.27
C VAL A 6 -16.96 -80.69 -14.21
N THR A 7 -16.58 -81.12 -13.03
CA THR A 7 -16.26 -80.32 -11.86
C THR A 7 -14.88 -79.68 -12.11
N GLN A 8 -14.82 -78.32 -12.17
CA GLN A 8 -13.54 -77.62 -12.19
C GLN A 8 -13.29 -77.01 -10.83
N MET A 9 -12.18 -77.41 -10.27
CA MET A 9 -11.59 -77.01 -9.00
C MET A 9 -10.96 -75.62 -9.15
N LEU A 10 -11.53 -74.55 -8.50
CA LEU A 10 -10.97 -73.22 -8.44
C LEU A 10 -9.87 -73.16 -7.36
N MET A 11 -8.63 -73.06 -7.79
CA MET A 11 -7.47 -72.79 -6.94
C MET A 11 -7.32 -71.28 -6.75
N ALA A 12 -7.62 -70.78 -5.56
CA ALA A 12 -7.46 -69.39 -5.19
C ALA A 12 -5.99 -69.06 -4.98
N ILE A 13 -5.42 -68.24 -5.84
CA ILE A 13 -4.06 -67.66 -5.68
C ILE A 13 -4.26 -66.35 -4.87
N PHE A 14 -3.86 -66.36 -3.62
CA PHE A 14 -3.68 -65.20 -2.78
C PHE A 14 -2.38 -64.51 -3.18
N VAL A 15 -2.48 -63.40 -3.95
CA VAL A 15 -1.33 -62.50 -4.17
C VAL A 15 -1.21 -61.58 -2.98
N LEU A 16 -0.25 -61.74 -2.12
CA LEU A 16 0.20 -60.80 -1.12
C LEU A 16 0.83 -59.60 -1.83
N LEU A 17 0.09 -58.53 -2.02
CA LEU A 17 0.66 -57.22 -2.34
C LEU A 17 1.32 -56.66 -1.08
N ALA A 18 2.62 -56.91 -0.94
CA ALA A 18 3.47 -56.21 0.00
C ALA A 18 3.44 -54.69 -0.36
N GLY A 19 2.76 -53.89 0.44
CA GLY A 19 2.79 -52.43 0.34
C GLY A 19 4.21 -51.92 0.58
N MET A 20 4.92 -51.58 -0.50
CA MET A 20 6.14 -50.78 -0.36
C MET A 20 5.75 -49.39 0.13
N PRO A 21 6.38 -48.88 1.20
CA PRO A 21 6.20 -47.50 1.59
C PRO A 21 6.75 -46.63 0.47
N VAL A 22 5.88 -45.83 -0.18
CA VAL A 22 6.31 -44.75 -1.06
C VAL A 22 7.04 -43.76 -0.18
N ALA A 23 8.36 -43.81 -0.18
CA ALA A 23 9.17 -42.76 0.43
C ALA A 23 8.90 -41.49 -0.38
N VAL A 24 8.11 -40.58 0.17
CA VAL A 24 8.01 -39.22 -0.34
C VAL A 24 9.39 -38.60 -0.14
N ASN A 25 10.20 -38.61 -1.19
CA ASN A 25 11.45 -37.88 -1.23
C ASN A 25 11.08 -36.40 -1.09
N ALA A 26 11.23 -35.84 0.11
CA ALA A 26 11.25 -34.40 0.28
C ALA A 26 12.39 -33.89 -0.60
N ALA A 27 12.06 -33.18 -1.67
CA ALA A 27 13.05 -32.60 -2.56
C ALA A 27 14.01 -31.74 -1.70
N ALA A 28 15.32 -31.99 -1.84
CA ALA A 28 16.32 -31.25 -1.09
C ALA A 28 16.17 -29.75 -1.38
N VAL A 29 16.10 -28.92 -0.33
CA VAL A 29 16.03 -27.47 -0.47
C VAL A 29 17.26 -27.01 -1.27
N PRO A 30 17.08 -26.20 -2.35
CA PRO A 30 18.20 -25.70 -3.13
C PRO A 30 19.26 -25.00 -2.27
N ALA A 31 20.54 -25.23 -2.55
CA ALA A 31 21.64 -24.70 -1.73
C ALA A 31 21.58 -23.17 -1.59
N ALA A 32 21.16 -22.45 -2.65
CA ALA A 32 20.96 -20.99 -2.62
C ALA A 32 19.89 -20.58 -1.63
N LEU A 33 18.77 -21.29 -1.57
CA LEU A 33 17.66 -21.01 -0.65
C LEU A 33 18.05 -21.31 0.80
N GLN A 34 18.81 -22.39 1.02
CA GLN A 34 19.35 -22.72 2.34
C GLN A 34 20.32 -21.65 2.85
N LYS A 35 21.19 -21.15 1.96
CA LYS A 35 22.10 -20.04 2.28
C LYS A 35 21.32 -18.76 2.60
N ALA A 36 20.32 -18.41 1.81
CA ALA A 36 19.47 -17.23 2.06
C ALA A 36 18.80 -17.29 3.45
N LYS A 37 18.31 -18.48 3.84
CA LYS A 37 17.78 -18.72 5.18
C LYS A 37 18.83 -18.49 6.27
N GLN A 38 20.02 -19.08 6.14
CA GLN A 38 21.10 -18.89 7.11
C GLN A 38 21.50 -17.42 7.25
N ASP A 39 21.63 -16.72 6.12
CA ASP A 39 21.98 -15.28 6.10
C ASP A 39 20.89 -14.41 6.76
N ALA A 40 19.62 -14.76 6.61
CA ALA A 40 18.50 -14.07 7.23
C ALA A 40 18.46 -14.35 8.74
N GLU A 41 18.57 -15.61 9.15
CA GLU A 41 18.56 -16.03 10.56
C GLU A 41 19.75 -15.45 11.34
N ALA A 42 20.93 -15.34 10.72
CA ALA A 42 22.10 -14.70 11.32
C ALA A 42 21.87 -13.20 11.63
N LYS A 43 20.92 -12.55 10.92
CA LYS A 43 20.48 -11.17 11.17
C LYS A 43 19.26 -11.08 12.09
N GLY A 44 18.80 -12.21 12.64
CA GLY A 44 17.65 -12.28 13.54
C GLY A 44 16.29 -12.26 12.83
N PHE A 45 16.25 -12.53 11.52
CA PHE A 45 15.00 -12.66 10.76
C PHE A 45 14.49 -14.12 10.78
N ILE A 46 13.19 -14.28 10.60
CA ILE A 46 12.51 -15.56 10.38
C ILE A 46 12.39 -15.76 8.86
N PHE A 47 12.89 -16.88 8.37
CA PHE A 47 12.87 -17.22 6.97
C PHE A 47 12.36 -18.65 6.76
N GLU A 48 11.28 -18.79 5.99
CA GLU A 48 10.75 -20.10 5.59
C GLU A 48 11.26 -20.44 4.17
N THR A 49 11.54 -21.72 3.94
CA THR A 49 12.06 -22.19 2.65
C THR A 49 10.98 -22.78 1.75
N SER A 50 9.75 -22.87 2.23
CA SER A 50 8.62 -23.44 1.50
C SER A 50 7.34 -22.67 1.77
N HIS A 51 6.62 -22.30 0.71
CA HIS A 51 5.28 -21.73 0.82
C HIS A 51 4.30 -22.73 1.45
N ASP A 52 4.43 -24.02 1.14
CA ASP A 52 3.57 -25.06 1.72
C ASP A 52 3.75 -25.19 3.24
N GLU A 53 4.96 -24.96 3.77
CA GLU A 53 5.19 -24.92 5.22
C GLU A 53 4.51 -23.69 5.85
N ILE A 54 4.55 -22.53 5.19
CA ILE A 54 3.83 -21.33 5.65
C ILE A 54 2.32 -21.64 5.72
N VAL A 55 1.76 -22.23 4.66
CA VAL A 55 0.34 -22.62 4.58
C VAL A 55 0.00 -23.65 5.68
N ALA A 56 0.87 -24.65 5.90
CA ALA A 56 0.65 -25.67 6.93
C ALA A 56 0.65 -25.07 8.35
N LYS A 57 1.53 -24.10 8.63
CA LYS A 57 1.59 -23.36 9.90
C LYS A 57 0.36 -22.49 10.07
N ALA A 58 -0.02 -21.71 9.06
CA ALA A 58 -1.23 -20.88 9.05
C ALA A 58 -2.51 -21.72 9.25
N ARG A 59 -2.57 -22.94 8.70
CA ARG A 59 -3.68 -23.86 8.89
C ARG A 59 -3.82 -24.29 10.35
N LYS A 60 -2.70 -24.49 11.06
CA LYS A 60 -2.72 -24.82 12.50
C LYS A 60 -3.17 -23.62 13.35
N GLU A 61 -2.88 -22.40 12.91
CA GLU A 61 -3.33 -21.17 13.56
C GLU A 61 -4.85 -20.96 13.40
N GLY A 62 -5.40 -21.25 12.22
CA GLY A 62 -6.83 -21.33 11.92
C GLY A 62 -7.61 -20.02 12.01
N LYS A 63 -6.98 -18.91 12.37
CA LYS A 63 -7.60 -17.59 12.54
C LYS A 63 -6.64 -16.48 12.14
N LEU A 64 -7.21 -15.28 11.85
CA LEU A 64 -6.43 -14.08 11.55
C LEU A 64 -7.21 -12.83 11.99
N ARG A 65 -6.53 -11.90 12.64
CA ARG A 65 -7.06 -10.61 13.07
C ARG A 65 -6.25 -9.49 12.46
N VAL A 66 -6.88 -8.63 11.65
CA VAL A 66 -6.23 -7.58 10.88
C VAL A 66 -6.85 -6.23 11.20
N VAL A 67 -6.02 -5.22 11.43
CA VAL A 67 -6.42 -3.81 11.33
C VAL A 67 -5.71 -3.18 10.13
N THR A 68 -6.49 -2.54 9.27
CA THR A 68 -6.06 -2.05 7.96
C THR A 68 -6.63 -0.67 7.67
N SER A 69 -6.04 0.07 6.73
CA SER A 69 -6.60 1.30 6.18
C SER A 69 -7.48 1.07 4.94
N LEU A 70 -7.70 -0.19 4.54
CA LEU A 70 -8.66 -0.49 3.48
C LEU A 70 -10.06 -0.07 3.90
N GLU A 71 -10.68 0.81 3.10
CA GLU A 71 -12.07 1.22 3.30
C GLU A 71 -13.01 0.03 3.09
N MET A 72 -14.15 0.03 3.79
CA MET A 72 -15.08 -1.11 3.80
C MET A 72 -15.51 -1.59 2.41
N GLU A 73 -15.58 -0.68 1.43
CA GLU A 73 -15.91 -0.99 0.04
C GLU A 73 -14.88 -1.93 -0.61
N SER A 74 -13.60 -1.79 -0.27
CA SER A 74 -12.51 -2.66 -0.73
C SER A 74 -12.21 -3.78 0.26
N LEU A 75 -12.32 -3.52 1.57
CA LEU A 75 -11.97 -4.46 2.63
C LEU A 75 -12.84 -5.73 2.59
N LYS A 76 -14.17 -5.54 2.38
CA LYS A 76 -15.10 -6.69 2.32
C LYS A 76 -14.75 -7.62 1.15
N PRO A 77 -14.65 -7.18 -0.12
CA PRO A 77 -14.31 -8.08 -1.22
C PRO A 77 -12.89 -8.68 -1.10
N VAL A 78 -11.90 -7.95 -0.54
CA VAL A 78 -10.56 -8.50 -0.26
C VAL A 78 -10.65 -9.63 0.77
N SER A 79 -11.37 -9.41 1.87
CA SER A 79 -11.56 -10.43 2.93
C SER A 79 -12.30 -11.66 2.41
N ASP A 80 -13.32 -11.47 1.57
CA ASP A 80 -14.09 -12.57 0.98
C ASP A 80 -13.21 -13.39 0.01
N ALA A 81 -12.39 -12.74 -0.80
CA ALA A 81 -11.44 -13.39 -1.70
C ALA A 81 -10.34 -14.14 -0.91
N PHE A 82 -9.84 -13.56 0.20
CA PHE A 82 -8.90 -14.24 1.09
C PHE A 82 -9.50 -15.51 1.71
N ARG A 83 -10.75 -15.44 2.23
CA ARG A 83 -11.48 -16.61 2.77
C ARG A 83 -11.66 -17.70 1.72
N LYS A 84 -11.93 -17.31 0.48
CA LYS A 84 -12.07 -18.26 -0.63
C LYS A 84 -10.74 -18.97 -0.93
N LYS A 85 -9.63 -18.27 -0.89
CA LYS A 85 -8.29 -18.82 -1.14
C LYS A 85 -7.79 -19.67 0.02
N TYR A 86 -8.06 -19.24 1.27
CA TYR A 86 -7.64 -19.93 2.49
C TYR A 86 -8.82 -20.24 3.41
N PRO A 87 -9.71 -21.19 3.03
CA PRO A 87 -10.96 -21.46 3.74
C PRO A 87 -10.77 -22.03 5.16
N PHE A 88 -9.54 -22.38 5.51
CA PHE A 88 -9.17 -22.86 6.85
C PHE A 88 -8.74 -21.72 7.80
N ILE A 89 -8.79 -20.46 7.36
CA ILE A 89 -8.48 -19.30 8.20
C ILE A 89 -9.76 -18.49 8.43
N ASP A 90 -10.19 -18.40 9.71
CA ASP A 90 -11.24 -17.45 10.12
C ASP A 90 -10.65 -16.05 10.18
N VAL A 91 -10.81 -15.27 9.08
CA VAL A 91 -10.29 -13.89 9.01
C VAL A 91 -11.33 -12.89 9.51
N ARG A 92 -10.89 -12.03 10.44
CA ARG A 92 -11.58 -10.80 10.84
C ARG A 92 -10.67 -9.62 10.57
N ALA A 93 -11.12 -8.73 9.69
CA ALA A 93 -10.41 -7.52 9.34
C ALA A 93 -11.28 -6.30 9.65
N GLU A 94 -10.68 -5.26 10.22
CA GLU A 94 -11.34 -4.02 10.63
C GLU A 94 -10.64 -2.83 10.02
N GLU A 95 -11.43 -1.92 9.45
CA GLU A 95 -10.93 -0.63 8.97
C GLU A 95 -10.58 0.26 10.16
N ILE A 96 -9.42 0.88 10.12
CA ILE A 96 -9.04 1.96 11.02
C ILE A 96 -8.71 3.22 10.24
N ALA A 97 -9.13 4.37 10.75
CA ALA A 97 -8.87 5.66 10.14
C ALA A 97 -8.63 6.74 11.21
N GLY A 98 -7.88 7.76 10.80
CA GLY A 98 -7.63 8.95 11.60
C GLY A 98 -6.40 8.88 12.50
N THR A 99 -5.71 10.01 12.56
CA THR A 99 -4.43 10.17 13.28
C THR A 99 -4.53 9.75 14.75
N ASP A 100 -5.61 10.07 15.42
CA ASP A 100 -5.81 9.74 16.84
C ASP A 100 -5.87 8.23 17.08
N THR A 101 -6.48 7.49 16.15
CA THR A 101 -6.54 6.02 16.21
C THR A 101 -5.15 5.40 16.02
N TYR A 102 -4.38 5.93 15.08
CA TYR A 102 -3.01 5.47 14.84
C TYR A 102 -2.10 5.74 16.03
N GLN A 103 -2.18 6.93 16.62
CA GLN A 103 -1.43 7.29 17.82
C GLN A 103 -1.79 6.40 19.01
N ARG A 104 -3.08 6.16 19.25
CA ARG A 104 -3.53 5.24 20.31
C ARG A 104 -2.97 3.85 20.13
N MET A 105 -3.06 3.28 18.93
CA MET A 105 -2.51 1.95 18.65
C MET A 105 -1.00 1.90 18.93
N LEU A 106 -0.26 2.93 18.52
CA LEU A 106 1.17 3.02 18.80
C LEU A 106 1.47 3.08 20.30
N LEU A 107 0.69 3.86 21.07
CA LEU A 107 0.83 3.93 22.53
C LEU A 107 0.54 2.58 23.19
N GLU A 108 -0.48 1.84 22.73
CA GLU A 108 -0.78 0.48 23.20
C GLU A 108 0.37 -0.49 22.89
N MET A 109 1.01 -0.38 21.72
CA MET A 109 2.20 -1.16 21.37
C MET A 109 3.38 -0.82 22.30
N LYS A 110 3.66 0.47 22.52
CA LYS A 110 4.72 0.96 23.42
C LYS A 110 4.50 0.49 24.87
N ALA A 111 3.25 0.49 25.32
CA ALA A 111 2.88 -0.02 26.64
C ALA A 111 2.84 -1.56 26.75
N GLY A 112 2.97 -2.28 25.62
CA GLY A 112 2.87 -3.73 25.57
C GLY A 112 1.46 -4.28 25.78
N THR A 113 0.44 -3.41 25.73
CA THR A 113 -0.99 -3.74 25.93
C THR A 113 -1.72 -4.00 24.61
N ALA A 114 -1.12 -3.68 23.46
CA ALA A 114 -1.68 -4.03 22.15
C ALA A 114 -1.86 -5.56 22.06
N SER A 115 -3.09 -6.01 21.95
CA SER A 115 -3.44 -7.42 21.89
C SER A 115 -4.62 -7.66 20.96
N GLY A 116 -4.78 -8.91 20.54
CA GLY A 116 -5.92 -9.34 19.74
C GLY A 116 -5.80 -9.11 18.23
N TRP A 117 -4.69 -8.53 17.77
CA TRP A 117 -4.39 -8.32 16.35
C TRP A 117 -3.14 -9.09 15.93
N ASP A 118 -3.12 -9.58 14.69
CA ASP A 118 -2.00 -10.31 14.09
C ASP A 118 -1.28 -9.46 13.04
N VAL A 119 -2.04 -8.63 12.30
CA VAL A 119 -1.52 -7.70 11.31
C VAL A 119 -2.02 -6.30 11.64
N ASN A 120 -1.16 -5.31 11.49
CA ASN A 120 -1.52 -3.92 11.69
C ASN A 120 -1.11 -3.05 10.50
N TYR A 121 -1.91 -2.00 10.31
CA TYR A 121 -1.56 -0.87 9.46
C TYR A 121 -0.48 -0.02 10.10
N LEU A 122 0.48 0.45 9.28
CA LEU A 122 1.52 1.41 9.66
C LEU A 122 1.34 2.69 8.85
N THR A 123 1.03 3.79 9.53
CA THR A 123 1.01 5.10 8.86
C THR A 123 2.42 5.60 8.61
N THR A 124 2.63 6.28 7.49
CA THR A 124 3.91 6.93 7.16
C THR A 124 4.33 7.99 8.18
N ASP A 125 3.37 8.59 8.89
CA ASP A 125 3.65 9.65 9.87
C ASP A 125 4.37 9.14 11.13
N TYR A 126 4.25 7.83 11.43
CA TYR A 126 4.86 7.19 12.60
C TYR A 126 5.62 5.93 12.21
N TYR A 127 6.13 5.87 11.00
CA TYR A 127 6.71 4.66 10.43
C TYR A 127 7.82 4.07 11.31
N ASP A 128 8.81 4.88 11.71
CA ASP A 128 9.95 4.45 12.51
C ASP A 128 9.54 4.02 13.93
N ASP A 129 8.48 4.60 14.45
CA ASP A 129 7.93 4.23 15.76
C ASP A 129 7.24 2.86 15.75
N TYR A 130 6.67 2.43 14.61
CA TYR A 130 5.93 1.17 14.50
C TYR A 130 6.83 -0.04 14.28
N PHE A 131 7.90 0.08 13.49
CA PHE A 131 8.62 -1.11 13.03
C PHE A 131 9.29 -1.94 14.14
N PRO A 132 9.72 -1.39 15.31
CA PRO A 132 10.27 -2.20 16.39
C PRO A 132 9.29 -3.25 16.96
N TYR A 133 8.00 -3.05 16.74
CA TYR A 133 6.94 -3.94 17.25
C TYR A 133 6.49 -4.98 16.23
N GLN A 134 7.10 -5.02 15.05
CA GLN A 134 6.73 -5.94 13.99
C GLN A 134 7.53 -7.24 14.08
N LYS A 135 6.91 -8.34 13.65
CA LYS A 135 7.57 -9.64 13.56
C LYS A 135 8.63 -9.62 12.47
N LYS A 136 9.82 -10.05 12.80
CA LYS A 136 10.97 -10.00 11.88
C LYS A 136 10.95 -11.14 10.85
N PHE A 137 9.89 -11.26 10.07
CA PHE A 137 9.93 -12.10 8.88
C PHE A 137 10.82 -11.46 7.80
N ASP A 138 11.65 -12.25 7.14
CA ASP A 138 12.35 -11.81 5.93
C ASP A 138 11.44 -11.93 4.71
N VAL A 139 10.36 -11.12 4.67
CA VAL A 139 9.40 -11.11 3.56
C VAL A 139 10.11 -10.82 2.24
N LEU A 140 11.04 -9.84 2.25
CA LEU A 140 11.83 -9.49 1.06
C LEU A 140 12.69 -10.67 0.58
N GLY A 141 13.42 -11.31 1.49
CA GLY A 141 14.26 -12.46 1.13
C GLY A 141 13.45 -13.64 0.63
N MET A 142 12.32 -13.94 1.28
CA MET A 142 11.39 -14.98 0.82
C MET A 142 10.81 -14.68 -0.56
N ALA A 143 10.47 -13.42 -0.84
CA ALA A 143 10.00 -12.99 -2.17
C ALA A 143 11.12 -13.08 -3.23
N GLN A 144 12.35 -12.65 -2.91
CA GLN A 144 13.51 -12.77 -3.80
C GLN A 144 13.83 -14.22 -4.18
N GLN A 145 13.57 -15.15 -3.27
CA GLN A 145 13.79 -16.59 -3.50
C GLN A 145 12.54 -17.31 -4.06
N GLY A 146 11.46 -16.57 -4.35
CA GLY A 146 10.23 -17.14 -4.91
C GLY A 146 9.41 -17.99 -3.93
N VAL A 147 9.70 -17.93 -2.64
CA VAL A 147 8.88 -18.55 -1.59
C VAL A 147 7.56 -17.81 -1.42
N LEU A 148 7.59 -16.48 -1.49
CA LEU A 148 6.41 -15.62 -1.55
C LEU A 148 6.28 -15.00 -2.94
N GLN A 149 5.06 -14.90 -3.45
CA GLN A 149 4.78 -14.34 -4.78
C GLN A 149 4.38 -12.87 -4.66
N MET A 150 5.39 -11.99 -4.58
CA MET A 150 5.20 -10.56 -4.36
C MET A 150 6.12 -9.73 -5.25
N ALA A 151 5.65 -8.56 -5.70
CA ALA A 151 6.50 -7.59 -6.37
C ALA A 151 7.47 -6.96 -5.36
N LEU A 152 8.79 -7.05 -5.62
CA LEU A 152 9.82 -6.63 -4.66
C LEU A 152 9.71 -5.14 -4.27
N GLY A 153 9.28 -4.27 -5.20
CA GLY A 153 9.06 -2.84 -4.93
C GLY A 153 7.98 -2.55 -3.87
N MET A 154 7.11 -3.52 -3.59
CA MET A 154 6.08 -3.41 -2.54
C MET A 154 6.62 -3.71 -1.13
N ILE A 155 7.86 -4.17 -1.01
CA ILE A 155 8.44 -4.61 0.26
C ILE A 155 9.54 -3.65 0.67
N ASP A 156 9.55 -3.23 1.94
CA ASP A 156 10.60 -2.38 2.51
C ASP A 156 11.97 -3.08 2.39
N PRO A 157 12.94 -2.47 1.67
CA PRO A 157 14.26 -3.07 1.49
C PRO A 157 15.13 -3.05 2.76
N VAL A 158 14.82 -2.18 3.73
CA VAL A 158 15.58 -2.02 4.98
C VAL A 158 15.01 -2.92 6.07
N ASN A 159 13.74 -2.74 6.41
CA ASN A 159 13.07 -3.52 7.47
C ASN A 159 12.67 -4.92 7.01
N ARG A 160 12.52 -5.15 5.70
CA ARG A 160 12.31 -6.44 5.03
C ARG A 160 11.00 -7.18 5.37
N ASN A 161 10.21 -6.69 6.33
CA ASN A 161 8.98 -7.31 6.86
C ASN A 161 7.73 -6.44 6.69
N ILE A 162 7.85 -5.26 6.08
CA ILE A 162 6.74 -4.33 5.87
C ILE A 162 6.39 -4.32 4.38
N VAL A 163 5.08 -4.38 4.09
CA VAL A 163 4.54 -4.42 2.74
C VAL A 163 3.69 -3.19 2.50
N SER A 164 3.97 -2.46 1.41
CA SER A 164 3.13 -1.37 0.90
C SER A 164 2.28 -1.91 -0.24
N TYR A 165 0.99 -2.05 -0.01
CA TYR A 165 0.11 -2.66 -1.01
C TYR A 165 -0.56 -1.65 -1.95
N SER A 166 -0.42 -0.35 -1.71
CA SER A 166 -0.97 0.69 -2.56
C SER A 166 0.01 1.82 -2.83
N THR A 167 -0.34 2.69 -3.77
CA THR A 167 0.36 3.94 -4.01
C THR A 167 -0.62 5.08 -4.21
N ASN A 168 -0.28 6.26 -3.70
CA ASN A 168 -1.02 7.49 -3.95
C ASN A 168 -0.44 8.22 -5.14
N THR A 169 -1.29 8.49 -6.14
CA THR A 169 -0.96 9.31 -7.32
C THR A 169 -1.57 10.69 -7.18
N GLN A 170 -0.82 11.74 -7.53
CA GLN A 170 -1.32 13.11 -7.52
C GLN A 170 -1.60 13.63 -8.92
N VAL A 171 -2.66 14.43 -9.01
CA VAL A 171 -3.17 15.03 -10.24
C VAL A 171 -3.57 16.47 -9.99
N VAL A 172 -3.75 17.24 -11.04
CA VAL A 172 -4.40 18.56 -10.97
C VAL A 172 -5.90 18.35 -11.12
N ALA A 173 -6.67 18.57 -10.05
CA ALA A 173 -8.13 18.54 -10.12
C ALA A 173 -8.64 19.92 -10.59
N TYR A 174 -9.65 19.95 -11.45
CA TYR A 174 -10.19 21.21 -11.98
C TYR A 174 -11.67 21.11 -12.30
N ASN A 175 -12.34 22.29 -12.33
CA ASN A 175 -13.71 22.42 -12.78
C ASN A 175 -13.73 22.80 -14.28
N LYS A 176 -14.15 21.86 -15.15
CA LYS A 176 -14.17 22.05 -16.60
C LYS A 176 -15.19 23.08 -17.11
N LYS A 177 -16.09 23.60 -16.23
CA LYS A 177 -16.96 24.73 -16.56
C LYS A 177 -16.28 26.07 -16.32
N LEU A 178 -15.22 26.12 -15.49
CA LEU A 178 -14.49 27.34 -15.15
C LEU A 178 -13.18 27.49 -15.90
N ILE A 179 -12.56 26.37 -16.28
CA ILE A 179 -11.30 26.37 -17.03
C ILE A 179 -11.29 25.26 -18.07
N ALA A 180 -10.91 25.62 -19.32
CA ALA A 180 -10.76 24.64 -20.39
C ALA A 180 -9.53 23.74 -20.14
N GLU A 181 -9.60 22.45 -20.49
CA GLU A 181 -8.56 21.46 -20.23
C GLU A 181 -7.18 21.85 -20.79
N ASN A 182 -7.14 22.52 -21.98
CA ASN A 182 -5.89 22.98 -22.57
C ASN A 182 -5.22 24.15 -21.82
N LYS A 183 -5.92 24.77 -20.87
CA LYS A 183 -5.41 25.81 -19.97
C LYS A 183 -4.97 25.26 -18.61
N VAL A 184 -5.34 24.01 -18.29
CA VAL A 184 -4.93 23.38 -17.05
C VAL A 184 -3.44 23.01 -17.13
N PRO A 185 -2.63 23.29 -16.09
CA PRO A 185 -1.22 22.92 -16.02
C PRO A 185 -0.93 21.47 -16.42
N ALA A 186 0.03 21.28 -17.33
CA ALA A 186 0.52 19.98 -17.78
C ALA A 186 1.86 19.60 -17.10
N VAL A 187 2.58 20.60 -16.61
CA VAL A 187 3.76 20.48 -15.76
C VAL A 187 3.59 21.40 -14.55
N TRP A 188 4.24 21.07 -13.45
CA TRP A 188 4.06 21.83 -12.20
C TRP A 188 4.50 23.29 -12.32
N ASP A 189 5.56 23.56 -13.08
CA ASP A 189 6.05 24.94 -13.31
C ASP A 189 5.01 25.81 -14.04
N ASP A 190 4.01 25.24 -14.73
CA ASP A 190 2.94 26.01 -15.37
C ASP A 190 2.10 26.82 -14.36
N PHE A 191 1.99 26.36 -13.09
CA PHE A 191 1.31 27.12 -12.04
C PHE A 191 1.98 28.47 -11.72
N LEU A 192 3.22 28.65 -12.14
CA LEU A 192 3.99 29.88 -11.93
C LEU A 192 3.74 30.94 -13.03
N LYS A 193 2.95 30.61 -14.07
CA LYS A 193 2.61 31.56 -15.12
C LYS A 193 1.79 32.74 -14.59
N PRO A 194 1.95 33.95 -15.15
CA PRO A 194 1.25 35.15 -14.66
C PRO A 194 -0.28 35.02 -14.62
N GLU A 195 -0.87 34.23 -15.52
CA GLU A 195 -2.32 34.00 -15.59
C GLU A 195 -2.90 33.30 -14.35
N PHE A 196 -2.06 32.62 -13.57
CA PHE A 196 -2.46 31.95 -12.33
C PHE A 196 -2.21 32.78 -11.07
N LYS A 197 -1.68 33.99 -11.20
CA LYS A 197 -1.45 34.86 -10.05
C LYS A 197 -2.76 35.42 -9.46
N GLY A 198 -2.82 35.54 -8.14
CA GLY A 198 -3.90 36.21 -7.43
C GLY A 198 -5.15 35.32 -7.25
N ARG A 199 -5.10 34.38 -6.33
CA ARG A 199 -6.23 33.54 -5.88
C ARG A 199 -6.93 32.71 -6.96
N LYS A 200 -6.17 32.24 -7.95
CA LYS A 200 -6.70 31.51 -9.12
C LYS A 200 -6.80 29.99 -8.91
N PHE A 201 -6.15 29.45 -7.91
CA PHE A 201 -6.15 28.01 -7.62
C PHE A 201 -6.01 27.74 -6.11
N LEU A 202 -6.43 26.54 -5.73
CA LEU A 202 -6.30 26.04 -4.35
C LEU A 202 -4.96 25.34 -4.17
N VAL A 203 -4.40 25.47 -2.96
CA VAL A 203 -3.27 24.68 -2.46
C VAL A 203 -3.61 24.15 -1.09
N ASP A 204 -3.39 22.87 -0.83
CA ASP A 204 -3.49 22.35 0.53
C ASP A 204 -2.33 22.91 1.37
N ILE A 205 -2.64 23.43 2.55
CA ILE A 205 -1.62 23.98 3.46
C ILE A 205 -0.60 22.92 3.91
N ARG A 206 -0.95 21.64 3.80
CA ARG A 206 -0.03 20.54 4.08
C ARG A 206 0.98 20.45 2.94
N PRO A 207 2.27 20.36 3.24
CA PRO A 207 3.33 20.49 2.22
C PRO A 207 3.54 19.23 1.38
N GLN A 208 2.82 18.17 1.67
CA GLN A 208 3.02 16.84 1.12
C GLN A 208 3.02 16.80 -0.42
N GLU A 209 2.08 17.52 -1.04
CA GLU A 209 1.91 17.53 -2.51
C GLU A 209 3.15 18.09 -3.22
N VAL A 210 3.74 19.16 -2.68
CA VAL A 210 4.97 19.74 -3.22
C VAL A 210 6.20 18.94 -2.80
N ALA A 211 6.25 18.44 -1.57
CA ALA A 211 7.35 17.60 -1.11
C ALA A 211 7.53 16.33 -1.96
N ASN A 212 6.45 15.79 -2.52
CA ASN A 212 6.50 14.63 -3.42
C ASN A 212 7.25 14.89 -4.75
N LEU A 213 7.63 16.13 -5.05
CA LEU A 213 8.45 16.48 -6.22
C LEU A 213 9.96 16.32 -5.97
N VAL A 214 10.38 16.20 -4.70
CA VAL A 214 11.80 16.12 -4.31
C VAL A 214 12.57 14.99 -5.01
N PRO A 215 12.03 13.76 -5.17
CA PRO A 215 12.79 12.70 -5.83
C PRO A 215 13.19 13.02 -7.28
N ALA A 216 12.34 13.73 -8.01
CA ALA A 216 12.63 14.09 -9.41
C ALA A 216 13.37 15.42 -9.56
N TRP A 217 13.16 16.37 -8.65
CA TRP A 217 13.67 17.74 -8.79
C TRP A 217 14.87 18.06 -7.89
N GLY A 218 15.05 17.27 -6.84
CA GLY A 218 15.93 17.64 -5.74
C GLY A 218 15.28 18.66 -4.78
N LEU A 219 15.85 18.76 -3.60
CA LEU A 219 15.30 19.61 -2.53
C LEU A 219 15.33 21.11 -2.92
N GLU A 220 16.43 21.59 -3.48
CA GLU A 220 16.62 23.01 -3.80
C GLU A 220 15.55 23.52 -4.78
N LYS A 221 15.34 22.83 -5.93
CA LYS A 221 14.32 23.19 -6.89
C LYS A 221 12.92 23.13 -6.29
N THR A 222 12.66 22.12 -5.47
CA THR A 222 11.34 21.95 -4.81
C THR A 222 11.06 23.09 -3.83
N LEU A 223 12.04 23.53 -3.04
CA LEU A 223 11.89 24.68 -2.15
C LEU A 223 11.73 26.00 -2.90
N HIS A 224 12.44 26.17 -4.04
CA HIS A 224 12.23 27.32 -4.91
C HIS A 224 10.81 27.35 -5.46
N PHE A 225 10.30 26.22 -5.94
CA PHE A 225 8.92 26.09 -6.41
C PHE A 225 7.91 26.39 -5.30
N ALA A 226 8.11 25.88 -4.08
CA ALA A 226 7.25 26.16 -2.94
C ALA A 226 7.14 27.66 -2.64
N LYS A 227 8.27 28.38 -2.63
CA LYS A 227 8.31 29.84 -2.46
C LYS A 227 7.60 30.55 -3.62
N ALA A 228 7.83 30.10 -4.85
CA ALA A 228 7.21 30.70 -6.03
C ALA A 228 5.69 30.47 -6.06
N ILE A 229 5.21 29.30 -5.64
CA ILE A 229 3.77 29.03 -5.46
C ILE A 229 3.16 29.96 -4.43
N ALA A 230 3.83 30.17 -3.28
CA ALA A 230 3.34 31.13 -2.27
C ALA A 230 3.28 32.57 -2.83
N ALA A 231 4.24 32.97 -3.68
CA ALA A 231 4.29 34.27 -4.34
C ALA A 231 3.21 34.44 -5.43
N GLN A 232 2.58 33.36 -5.90
CA GLN A 232 1.41 33.40 -6.77
C GLN A 232 0.12 33.84 -6.03
N ASP A 233 0.16 33.97 -4.70
CA ASP A 233 -1.01 34.29 -3.87
C ASP A 233 -2.16 33.30 -4.09
N PRO A 234 -1.96 31.97 -3.89
CA PRO A 234 -3.03 30.99 -4.04
C PRO A 234 -4.02 31.08 -2.87
N ILE A 235 -5.08 30.28 -2.96
CA ILE A 235 -5.98 30.09 -1.84
C ILE A 235 -5.54 28.87 -1.04
N TRP A 236 -5.15 29.11 0.20
CA TRP A 236 -4.73 28.07 1.13
C TRP A 236 -5.91 27.46 1.87
N ILE A 237 -6.08 26.16 1.76
CA ILE A 237 -7.19 25.45 2.40
C ILE A 237 -6.68 24.07 2.87
N ARG A 238 -7.22 23.56 3.96
CA ARG A 238 -6.82 22.27 4.52
C ARG A 238 -7.85 21.19 4.22
N GLY A 239 -7.39 20.07 3.64
CA GLY A 239 -8.15 18.82 3.48
C GLY A 239 -8.66 18.56 2.07
N HIS A 240 -8.28 17.43 1.48
CA HIS A 240 -8.63 17.06 0.11
C HIS A 240 -10.13 17.08 -0.18
N SER A 241 -10.96 16.48 0.70
CA SER A 241 -12.40 16.41 0.48
C SER A 241 -13.05 17.81 0.42
N ARG A 242 -12.63 18.74 1.28
CA ARG A 242 -13.11 20.12 1.28
C ARG A 242 -12.69 20.85 0.01
N ASN A 243 -11.41 20.66 -0.40
CA ASN A 243 -10.89 21.28 -1.60
C ASN A 243 -11.65 20.81 -2.85
N LEU A 244 -11.89 19.50 -2.96
CA LEU A 244 -12.65 18.93 -4.09
C LEU A 244 -14.10 19.37 -4.09
N ALA A 245 -14.74 19.47 -2.93
CA ALA A 245 -16.11 20.00 -2.82
C ALA A 245 -16.22 21.45 -3.32
N ALA A 246 -15.26 22.30 -2.97
CA ALA A 246 -15.21 23.68 -3.45
C ALA A 246 -14.99 23.78 -4.99
N ILE A 247 -14.18 22.87 -5.56
CA ILE A 247 -14.04 22.76 -7.03
C ILE A 247 -15.37 22.32 -7.67
N VAL A 248 -16.05 21.31 -7.13
CA VAL A 248 -17.36 20.83 -7.62
C VAL A 248 -18.41 21.95 -7.54
N ALA A 249 -18.45 22.69 -6.45
CA ALA A 249 -19.36 23.82 -6.26
C ALA A 249 -19.10 24.99 -7.22
N GLY A 250 -17.94 25.01 -7.90
CA GLY A 250 -17.57 26.12 -8.80
C GLY A 250 -17.04 27.35 -8.05
N GLU A 251 -16.68 27.22 -6.79
CA GLU A 251 -16.05 28.31 -6.04
C GLU A 251 -14.63 28.61 -6.55
N TYR A 252 -13.94 27.56 -7.00
CA TYR A 252 -12.57 27.65 -7.50
C TYR A 252 -12.35 26.77 -8.73
N ALA A 253 -11.43 27.21 -9.59
CA ALA A 253 -11.18 26.56 -10.88
C ALA A 253 -10.31 25.30 -10.76
N MET A 254 -9.31 25.29 -9.89
CA MET A 254 -8.28 24.23 -9.83
C MET A 254 -7.76 24.00 -8.41
N LEU A 255 -7.24 22.78 -8.20
CA LEU A 255 -6.46 22.37 -7.01
C LEU A 255 -5.12 21.81 -7.47
N LEU A 256 -4.04 22.37 -6.95
CA LEU A 256 -2.68 21.85 -7.10
C LEU A 256 -2.53 20.56 -6.27
N GLY A 257 -2.21 19.45 -6.91
CA GLY A 257 -1.78 18.24 -6.20
C GLY A 257 -2.92 17.46 -5.51
N ALA A 258 -4.06 17.26 -6.15
CA ALA A 258 -5.13 16.43 -5.62
C ALA A 258 -4.76 14.94 -5.64
N ASN A 259 -5.18 14.18 -4.62
CA ASN A 259 -5.08 12.72 -4.65
C ASN A 259 -6.06 12.14 -5.68
N LEU A 260 -5.57 11.29 -6.59
CA LEU A 260 -6.35 10.72 -7.69
C LEU A 260 -7.58 9.94 -7.20
N ASN A 261 -7.41 9.05 -6.23
CA ASN A 261 -8.50 8.24 -5.68
C ASN A 261 -9.60 9.14 -5.09
N SER A 262 -9.23 10.14 -4.28
CA SER A 262 -10.17 11.11 -3.72
C SER A 262 -10.87 11.92 -4.81
N THR A 263 -10.14 12.31 -5.86
CA THR A 263 -10.67 13.05 -7.01
C THR A 263 -11.70 12.21 -7.77
N LYS A 264 -11.39 10.96 -8.07
CA LYS A 264 -12.32 10.05 -8.77
C LYS A 264 -13.56 9.73 -7.95
N ARG A 265 -13.43 9.54 -6.63
CA ARG A 265 -14.60 9.40 -5.73
C ARG A 265 -15.48 10.66 -5.73
N ALA A 266 -14.87 11.83 -5.73
CA ALA A 266 -15.61 13.09 -5.82
C ALA A 266 -16.30 13.22 -7.19
N MET A 267 -15.63 12.85 -8.31
CA MET A 267 -16.22 12.81 -9.64
C MET A 267 -17.42 11.88 -9.73
N ALA A 268 -17.36 10.70 -9.12
CA ALA A 268 -18.47 9.74 -9.08
C ALA A 268 -19.70 10.29 -8.35
N LYS A 269 -19.52 11.20 -7.39
CA LYS A 269 -20.58 11.86 -6.63
C LYS A 269 -21.03 13.19 -7.25
N ASP A 270 -20.27 13.73 -8.19
CA ASP A 270 -20.54 15.02 -8.84
C ASP A 270 -21.63 14.89 -9.90
N ARG A 271 -22.89 15.14 -9.49
CA ARG A 271 -24.03 15.14 -10.41
C ARG A 271 -23.96 16.21 -11.51
N SER A 272 -23.17 17.27 -11.28
CA SER A 272 -23.01 18.35 -12.28
C SER A 272 -22.04 17.98 -13.39
N GLY A 273 -21.24 16.94 -13.19
CA GLY A 273 -20.20 16.48 -14.09
C GLY A 273 -19.11 17.52 -14.33
N SER A 274 -18.93 18.49 -13.42
CA SER A 274 -17.99 19.60 -13.57
C SER A 274 -16.57 19.25 -13.22
N LEU A 275 -16.36 18.32 -12.28
CA LEU A 275 -15.05 17.93 -11.81
C LEU A 275 -14.32 17.05 -12.85
N ALA A 276 -13.08 17.38 -13.11
CA ALA A 276 -12.16 16.59 -13.92
C ALA A 276 -10.75 16.63 -13.32
N PHE A 277 -9.84 15.85 -13.87
CA PHE A 277 -8.43 15.94 -13.51
C PHE A 277 -7.52 15.89 -14.73
N LYS A 278 -6.32 16.41 -14.56
CA LYS A 278 -5.22 16.31 -15.54
C LYS A 278 -3.97 15.81 -14.83
N VAL A 279 -3.24 14.93 -15.50
CA VAL A 279 -1.95 14.44 -15.02
C VAL A 279 -0.87 15.45 -15.38
N ALA A 280 -0.19 16.00 -14.39
CA ALA A 280 0.96 16.88 -14.57
C ALA A 280 2.27 16.12 -14.39
N GLU A 281 3.31 16.50 -15.14
CA GLU A 281 4.61 15.86 -15.06
C GLU A 281 5.65 16.71 -14.29
N PRO A 282 6.58 16.06 -13.58
CA PRO A 282 6.63 14.62 -13.29
C PRO A 282 5.42 14.16 -12.47
N VAL A 283 4.90 12.96 -12.77
CA VAL A 283 3.74 12.39 -12.06
C VAL A 283 4.15 12.02 -10.62
N PRO A 284 3.58 12.68 -9.60
CA PRO A 284 3.95 12.36 -8.23
C PRO A 284 3.23 11.08 -7.76
N ILE A 285 4.04 10.11 -7.39
CA ILE A 285 3.63 8.85 -6.79
C ILE A 285 4.28 8.73 -5.42
N ARG A 286 3.54 8.25 -4.44
CA ARG A 286 4.07 7.91 -3.12
C ARG A 286 3.59 6.53 -2.72
N ILE A 287 4.50 5.69 -2.19
CA ILE A 287 4.10 4.44 -1.53
C ILE A 287 3.19 4.77 -0.35
N ALA A 288 2.17 3.95 -0.15
CA ALA A 288 1.15 4.17 0.85
C ALA A 288 0.59 2.84 1.38
N ASP A 289 -0.18 2.93 2.46
CA ASP A 289 -0.88 1.78 3.03
C ASP A 289 0.05 0.60 3.32
N HIS A 290 0.84 0.76 4.39
CA HIS A 290 1.79 -0.24 4.83
C HIS A 290 1.15 -1.18 5.85
N GLU A 291 1.44 -2.45 5.73
CA GLU A 291 1.06 -3.46 6.73
C GLU A 291 2.22 -4.37 7.08
N ALA A 292 2.20 -4.87 8.31
CA ALA A 292 3.15 -5.87 8.79
C ALA A 292 2.52 -6.78 9.85
N VAL A 293 3.12 -7.95 10.04
CA VAL A 293 2.73 -8.88 11.09
C VAL A 293 3.27 -8.37 12.43
N LEU A 294 2.41 -8.29 13.45
CA LEU A 294 2.79 -7.88 14.80
C LEU A 294 3.76 -8.87 15.46
N GLY A 295 4.71 -8.36 16.23
CA GLY A 295 5.69 -9.19 16.94
C GLY A 295 5.07 -10.20 17.91
N LYS A 296 3.93 -9.81 18.53
CA LYS A 296 3.14 -10.63 19.46
C LYS A 296 1.93 -11.32 18.81
N ALA A 297 1.86 -11.36 17.47
CA ALA A 297 0.78 -12.02 16.76
C ALA A 297 0.56 -13.46 17.23
N SER A 298 -0.70 -13.84 17.46
CA SER A 298 -1.07 -15.22 17.77
C SER A 298 -1.11 -16.10 16.53
N SER A 299 -1.29 -15.50 15.36
CA SER A 299 -1.41 -16.17 14.06
C SER A 299 -0.46 -15.53 13.03
N PRO A 300 0.88 -15.58 13.28
CA PRO A 300 1.84 -14.87 12.45
C PRO A 300 1.95 -15.40 11.02
N TYR A 301 1.74 -16.70 10.79
CA TYR A 301 1.81 -17.28 9.44
C TYR A 301 0.54 -16.99 8.62
N ALA A 302 -0.62 -16.96 9.27
CA ALA A 302 -1.84 -16.45 8.62
C ALA A 302 -1.68 -14.96 8.25
N GLY A 303 -1.02 -14.17 9.11
CA GLY A 303 -0.64 -12.80 8.81
C GLY A 303 0.32 -12.68 7.63
N LEU A 304 1.31 -13.57 7.53
CA LEU A 304 2.24 -13.59 6.38
C LEU A 304 1.52 -13.91 5.06
N LEU A 305 0.58 -14.86 5.07
CA LEU A 305 -0.27 -15.15 3.90
C LEU A 305 -1.18 -13.96 3.53
N TRP A 306 -1.64 -13.19 4.51
CA TRP A 306 -2.41 -11.97 4.27
C TRP A 306 -1.56 -10.92 3.55
N LEU A 307 -0.33 -10.65 4.00
CA LEU A 307 0.58 -9.72 3.34
C LEU A 307 0.88 -10.12 1.89
N GLU A 308 1.13 -11.41 1.65
CA GLU A 308 1.30 -11.93 0.30
C GLU A 308 0.04 -11.75 -0.54
N PHE A 309 -1.13 -12.01 0.04
CA PHE A 309 -2.40 -11.86 -0.64
C PHE A 309 -2.69 -10.41 -1.03
N LEU A 310 -2.39 -9.43 -0.17
CA LEU A 310 -2.50 -8.00 -0.49
C LEU A 310 -1.68 -7.60 -1.73
N ALA A 311 -0.51 -8.23 -1.91
CA ALA A 311 0.37 -8.01 -3.05
C ALA A 311 -0.01 -8.85 -4.29
N SER A 312 -1.05 -9.69 -4.22
CA SER A 312 -1.46 -10.56 -5.33
C SER A 312 -2.25 -9.81 -6.41
N ALA A 313 -2.27 -10.40 -7.62
CA ALA A 313 -3.08 -9.90 -8.74
C ALA A 313 -4.56 -9.77 -8.37
N GLU A 314 -5.11 -10.72 -7.61
CA GLU A 314 -6.51 -10.72 -7.19
C GLU A 314 -6.82 -9.48 -6.33
N THR A 315 -6.03 -9.24 -5.30
CA THR A 315 -6.22 -8.07 -4.43
C THR A 315 -5.96 -6.78 -5.18
N GLN A 316 -4.87 -6.71 -5.97
CA GLN A 316 -4.54 -5.51 -6.74
C GLN A 316 -5.66 -5.15 -7.72
N ASN A 317 -6.33 -6.12 -8.35
CA ASN A 317 -7.51 -5.87 -9.18
C ASN A 317 -8.72 -5.38 -8.38
N ILE A 318 -8.91 -5.87 -7.14
CA ILE A 318 -10.02 -5.41 -6.29
C ILE A 318 -9.82 -3.96 -5.89
N ILE A 319 -8.66 -3.61 -5.30
CA ILE A 319 -8.38 -2.26 -4.81
C ILE A 319 -8.18 -1.25 -5.94
N ASN A 320 -7.80 -1.71 -7.14
CA ASN A 320 -7.66 -0.85 -8.31
C ASN A 320 -9.01 -0.33 -8.84
N ARG A 321 -10.16 -0.93 -8.46
CA ARG A 321 -11.48 -0.38 -8.77
C ARG A 321 -11.67 1.00 -8.15
N ASP A 322 -11.01 1.26 -7.05
CA ASP A 322 -10.96 2.54 -6.34
C ASP A 322 -9.67 3.33 -6.64
N ASP A 323 -8.93 2.93 -7.69
CA ASP A 323 -7.64 3.53 -8.11
C ASP A 323 -6.56 3.51 -7.00
N LYS A 324 -6.64 2.54 -6.10
CA LYS A 324 -5.70 2.33 -4.98
C LYS A 324 -4.64 1.26 -5.27
N GLY A 325 -4.55 0.74 -6.48
CA GLY A 325 -3.53 -0.23 -6.84
C GLY A 325 -2.11 0.30 -6.67
N SER A 326 -1.15 -0.60 -6.55
CA SER A 326 0.27 -0.25 -6.47
C SER A 326 0.84 0.08 -7.85
N VAL A 327 1.67 1.12 -7.95
CA VAL A 327 2.43 1.44 -9.17
C VAL A 327 3.37 0.30 -9.59
N PHE A 328 3.80 -0.53 -8.65
CA PHE A 328 4.66 -1.68 -8.91
C PHE A 328 3.91 -2.89 -9.49
N PHE A 329 2.59 -2.81 -9.59
CA PHE A 329 1.79 -3.92 -10.10
C PHE A 329 1.24 -3.60 -11.50
N PRO A 330 1.63 -4.37 -12.54
CA PRO A 330 1.17 -4.14 -13.91
C PRO A 330 -0.36 -4.15 -14.03
N GLY A 331 -0.91 -3.19 -14.79
CA GLY A 331 -2.35 -3.10 -15.05
C GLY A 331 -3.13 -2.24 -14.07
N THR A 332 -2.55 -1.83 -12.93
CA THR A 332 -3.22 -0.88 -12.03
C THR A 332 -3.27 0.53 -12.61
N THR A 333 -4.22 1.35 -12.16
CA THR A 333 -4.34 2.74 -12.62
C THR A 333 -3.06 3.55 -12.40
N PRO A 334 -2.38 3.53 -11.22
CA PRO A 334 -1.10 4.20 -11.06
C PRO A 334 -0.04 3.72 -12.04
N HIS A 335 0.08 2.41 -12.25
CA HIS A 335 1.01 1.84 -13.21
C HIS A 335 0.73 2.35 -14.64
N GLN A 336 -0.53 2.34 -15.09
CA GLN A 336 -0.91 2.80 -16.42
C GLN A 336 -0.64 4.31 -16.61
N LEU A 337 -0.93 5.13 -15.59
CA LEU A 337 -0.72 6.57 -15.63
C LEU A 337 0.76 6.97 -15.70
N THR A 338 1.66 6.09 -15.30
CA THR A 338 3.12 6.36 -15.35
C THR A 338 3.78 5.92 -16.66
N GLN A 339 3.10 5.12 -17.48
CA GLN A 339 3.67 4.63 -18.75
C GLN A 339 4.01 5.77 -19.70
N GLY A 340 5.29 5.84 -20.10
CA GLY A 340 5.80 6.88 -21.02
C GLY A 340 5.86 8.30 -20.45
N ARG A 341 5.67 8.47 -19.13
CA ARG A 341 5.71 9.77 -18.43
C ARG A 341 6.91 9.89 -17.51
N LYS A 342 7.33 11.13 -17.27
CA LYS A 342 8.26 11.41 -16.18
C LYS A 342 7.54 11.23 -14.85
N VAL A 343 8.17 10.48 -13.94
CA VAL A 343 7.61 10.14 -12.63
C VAL A 343 8.52 10.67 -11.52
N THR A 344 7.92 11.09 -10.42
CA THR A 344 8.60 11.30 -9.16
C THR A 344 8.02 10.32 -8.14
N LEU A 345 8.84 9.40 -7.65
CA LEU A 345 8.43 8.35 -6.73
C LEU A 345 9.01 8.59 -5.34
N VAL A 346 8.16 8.91 -4.39
CA VAL A 346 8.50 8.86 -2.96
C VAL A 346 8.40 7.40 -2.53
N GLY A 347 9.52 6.71 -2.64
CA GLY A 347 9.70 5.30 -2.30
C GLY A 347 10.23 5.09 -0.89
N TRP A 348 10.63 3.86 -0.60
CA TRP A 348 11.15 3.45 0.70
C TRP A 348 12.37 4.24 1.16
N GLU A 349 13.25 4.62 0.24
CA GLU A 349 14.47 5.41 0.50
C GLU A 349 14.18 6.83 1.01
N HIS A 350 12.95 7.32 0.79
CA HIS A 350 12.52 8.65 1.21
C HIS A 350 11.78 8.64 2.55
N ALA A 351 11.28 7.49 3.00
CA ALA A 351 10.45 7.38 4.21
C ALA A 351 11.13 7.98 5.46
N PRO A 352 12.42 7.74 5.73
CA PRO A 352 13.09 8.31 6.91
C PRO A 352 13.25 9.83 6.87
N GLN A 353 13.17 10.45 5.69
CA GLN A 353 13.40 11.89 5.49
C GLN A 353 12.10 12.65 5.23
N LEU A 354 10.97 11.96 5.10
CA LEU A 354 9.73 12.55 4.59
C LEU A 354 9.22 13.69 5.49
N GLU A 355 9.26 13.51 6.80
CA GLU A 355 8.83 14.53 7.77
C GLU A 355 9.71 15.80 7.66
N GLU A 356 11.02 15.64 7.59
CA GLU A 356 11.95 16.77 7.44
C GLU A 356 11.79 17.48 6.09
N LEU A 357 11.56 16.73 5.00
CA LEU A 357 11.28 17.30 3.69
C LEU A 357 9.98 18.11 3.70
N GLN A 358 8.93 17.58 4.31
CA GLN A 358 7.65 18.28 4.46
C GLN A 358 7.79 19.55 5.30
N LYS A 359 8.54 19.50 6.39
CA LYS A 359 8.82 20.65 7.24
C LYS A 359 9.53 21.76 6.45
N LYS A 360 10.58 21.43 5.68
CA LYS A 360 11.29 22.41 4.84
C LYS A 360 10.40 23.04 3.77
N VAL A 361 9.52 22.26 3.13
CA VAL A 361 8.55 22.78 2.16
C VAL A 361 7.53 23.70 2.84
N PHE A 362 7.03 23.31 4.02
CA PHE A 362 6.11 24.15 4.80
C PHE A 362 6.76 25.49 5.20
N GLU A 363 8.02 25.46 5.64
CA GLU A 363 8.77 26.68 5.93
C GLU A 363 8.95 27.56 4.67
N ALA A 364 9.16 26.94 3.51
CA ALA A 364 9.30 27.64 2.23
C ALA A 364 7.99 28.33 1.78
N TYR A 365 6.81 27.88 2.22
CA TYR A 365 5.55 28.61 1.98
C TYR A 365 5.52 29.97 2.70
N GLY A 366 6.33 30.17 3.75
CA GLY A 366 6.46 31.47 4.41
C GLY A 366 5.24 31.87 5.25
N PHE A 367 4.46 30.90 5.74
CA PHE A 367 3.37 31.22 6.68
C PHE A 367 3.91 31.92 7.93
N PRO A 368 3.22 32.95 8.44
CA PRO A 368 3.60 33.59 9.70
C PRO A 368 3.70 32.51 10.79
N LYS A 369 4.82 32.46 11.50
CA LYS A 369 4.92 31.64 12.71
C LYS A 369 3.84 32.15 13.66
N ALA A 370 2.97 31.27 14.16
CA ALA A 370 2.05 31.62 15.24
C ALA A 370 2.92 32.19 16.36
N GLN A 371 2.74 33.49 16.67
CA GLN A 371 3.35 34.07 17.85
C GLN A 371 2.81 33.26 19.03
N ALA A 372 3.70 32.68 19.82
CA ALA A 372 3.32 32.02 21.06
C ALA A 372 2.49 33.07 21.84
N ALA A 373 1.20 32.78 22.04
CA ALA A 373 0.30 33.65 22.75
C ALA A 373 0.87 33.85 24.18
N GLY A 374 1.44 35.04 24.40
CA GLY A 374 1.57 35.63 25.68
C GLY A 374 2.41 34.94 26.75
N ALA A 375 3.74 35.12 26.72
CA ALA A 375 4.45 35.39 27.96
C ALA A 375 4.20 36.88 28.29
N LYS A 376 3.23 37.16 29.13
CA LYS A 376 3.16 38.36 29.98
C LYS A 376 3.04 37.88 31.41
#